data_5f44d88f2882e7fe1bfb668169b5f7fc
#
_entry.id   5f44d88f2882e7fe1bfb668169b5f7fc
#
_cell.length_a   1.000
_cell.length_b   1.000
_cell.length_c   1.000
_cell.angle_alpha   90.00
_cell.angle_beta   90.00
_cell.angle_gamma   90.00
#
_symmetry.space_group_name_H-M   'P 1'
#
loop_
_entity.id
_entity.type
_entity.pdbx_description
1 polymer ?
#
loop_
_entity_poly.entity_id
_entity_poly.type
_entity_poly.pdbx_seq_one_letter_code
_entity_poly.pdbx_strand_id
1 'polypeptide(L)'
;TCSYKWKRIIGPKKLGPESSSPSPSCTINTPSSTMHSTHKTTKLVYLVTHLRKFPQISFPKRHLNFTIMAPPSPTNLVFKVHRREPELVAPSKPTPHEFKPLSDIDDQEGLRFQIPVIQFYSGDPTAKGRDPVRVIREALRETLVYYYPFAGRLREGPKRKLVVECTGEGVIFVEADADVTLEQFGDALQPPFPCFEELLFDVPGSSGVLHCPLLLIQVTRLKCGGFIFALRLNHTMSDAPGLVNFMSAVGEIARGASAPTILPVWERHVLNARDPPRVTCIHREYEEVEDTKGTIIPLDDMTHRSFYFGPTEISALRSHAPSHLKSCSTFELLTACLWKCRTIAIQPDPSEEMRMVCIVSARTKFNPPLPNGYYGNGFAFPVAVATAGELSRNSLGYALELVKKAKNDVTVEYMRSLADLLVIKGRPHFTVVRTYLVSDVTRAGFGEV
;
A
#
# COMPACT_ATOMS: atom_id res chain seq x y z
N THR A 1 -0.10 9.74 -8.54
CA THR A 1 0.45 8.42 -8.94
C THR A 1 0.42 7.48 -7.77
N CYS A 2 -0.64 6.74 -7.66
CA CYS A 2 -0.77 5.73 -6.63
C CYS A 2 0.03 4.49 -6.96
N SER A 3 0.78 4.02 -5.98
CA SER A 3 1.34 2.68 -5.99
C SER A 3 0.29 1.72 -5.49
N TYR A 4 -0.06 0.73 -6.29
CA TYR A 4 -0.93 -0.37 -5.91
C TYR A 4 -0.17 -1.39 -5.09
N LYS A 5 -0.86 -2.06 -4.16
CA LYS A 5 -0.31 -3.07 -3.29
C LYS A 5 -1.00 -4.39 -3.43
N TRP A 6 -0.21 -5.44 -3.40
CA TRP A 6 -0.70 -6.80 -3.40
C TRP A 6 0.06 -7.64 -2.39
N LYS A 7 -0.62 -8.45 -1.64
CA LYS A 7 -0.02 -9.46 -0.78
C LYS A 7 -0.67 -10.81 -1.01
N ARG A 8 0.16 -11.83 -1.08
CA ARG A 8 -0.21 -13.23 -1.10
C ARG A 8 -0.30 -13.73 0.35
N ILE A 9 -1.42 -14.32 0.72
CA ILE A 9 -1.53 -15.17 1.89
C ILE A 9 -1.69 -16.59 1.38
N ILE A 10 -0.61 -17.37 1.45
CA ILE A 10 -0.63 -18.80 1.20
C ILE A 10 -0.45 -19.49 2.53
N GLY A 11 -1.41 -20.31 2.91
CA GLY A 11 -1.26 -21.27 3.98
C GLY A 11 -0.18 -22.32 3.64
N PRO A 12 0.36 -23.07 4.62
CA PRO A 12 1.46 -23.99 4.40
C PRO A 12 1.09 -25.06 3.36
N LYS A 13 1.92 -25.22 2.32
CA LYS A 13 1.84 -26.34 1.38
C LYS A 13 1.94 -27.65 2.15
N LYS A 14 0.91 -28.48 2.15
CA LYS A 14 1.05 -29.90 2.41
C LYS A 14 1.65 -30.54 1.16
N LEU A 15 2.87 -31.05 1.28
CA LEU A 15 3.45 -31.98 0.31
C LEU A 15 2.59 -33.25 0.27
N GLY A 16 2.14 -33.62 -0.92
CA GLY A 16 1.43 -34.88 -1.16
C GLY A 16 2.35 -36.08 -0.95
N PRO A 17 1.82 -37.27 -0.68
CA PRO A 17 2.62 -38.44 -0.35
C PRO A 17 3.27 -39.05 -1.60
N GLU A 18 4.58 -39.22 -1.55
CA GLU A 18 5.27 -40.16 -2.42
C GLU A 18 5.00 -41.59 -1.98
N SER A 19 4.79 -42.45 -2.97
CA SER A 19 4.45 -43.85 -2.87
C SER A 19 5.52 -44.68 -2.20
N SER A 20 5.03 -45.61 -1.38
CA SER A 20 5.73 -46.57 -0.53
C SER A 20 6.43 -47.72 -1.23
N SER A 21 7.50 -48.22 -0.62
CA SER A 21 7.72 -49.66 -0.45
C SER A 21 8.61 -49.95 0.79
N PRO A 22 8.55 -51.12 1.43
CA PRO A 22 8.62 -51.25 2.89
C PRO A 22 9.92 -51.81 3.51
N SER A 23 10.07 -51.47 4.80
CA SER A 23 10.70 -52.11 5.98
C SER A 23 12.23 -52.28 6.05
N PRO A 24 12.86 -52.48 7.24
CA PRO A 24 12.27 -52.83 8.53
C PRO A 24 12.69 -51.95 9.75
N SER A 25 11.96 -52.22 10.83
CA SER A 25 12.01 -51.77 12.22
C SER A 25 13.37 -51.49 12.89
N CYS A 26 13.47 -50.37 13.61
CA CYS A 26 14.18 -50.29 14.90
C CYS A 26 13.60 -49.17 15.76
N THR A 27 13.16 -49.51 16.94
CA THR A 27 12.70 -48.66 18.04
C THR A 27 13.86 -47.95 18.69
N ILE A 28 13.79 -46.63 18.94
CA ILE A 28 14.40 -45.96 20.12
C ILE A 28 13.77 -44.55 20.31
N ASN A 29 13.36 -44.33 21.52
CA ASN A 29 12.97 -43.16 22.31
C ASN A 29 13.04 -41.74 21.72
N THR A 30 11.95 -40.99 21.97
CA THR A 30 11.80 -39.53 21.88
C THR A 30 12.67 -38.77 22.88
N PRO A 31 13.10 -37.57 22.52
CA PRO A 31 12.64 -36.42 23.29
C PRO A 31 12.04 -35.32 22.41
N SER A 32 11.08 -34.62 22.98
CA SER A 32 10.39 -33.47 22.46
C SER A 32 11.35 -32.36 22.06
N SER A 33 11.32 -31.93 20.80
CA SER A 33 11.90 -30.67 20.39
C SER A 33 10.85 -29.84 19.67
N THR A 34 10.46 -28.75 20.29
CA THR A 34 9.71 -27.63 19.74
C THR A 34 10.34 -27.13 18.46
N MET A 35 9.75 -27.44 17.31
CA MET A 35 10.13 -26.85 16.04
C MET A 35 9.65 -25.40 15.99
N HIS A 36 10.57 -24.46 16.14
CA HIS A 36 10.37 -23.08 15.74
C HIS A 36 10.34 -23.02 14.21
N SER A 37 9.16 -22.81 13.67
CA SER A 37 8.96 -22.50 12.25
C SER A 37 9.48 -21.10 11.96
N THR A 38 10.67 -21.01 11.38
CA THR A 38 11.21 -19.74 10.86
C THR A 38 10.57 -19.45 9.50
N HIS A 39 9.47 -18.70 9.49
CA HIS A 39 8.92 -18.15 8.27
C HIS A 39 9.89 -17.09 7.67
N LYS A 40 10.60 -17.49 6.62
CA LYS A 40 11.36 -16.53 5.80
C LYS A 40 10.39 -15.65 5.03
N THR A 41 10.15 -14.44 5.53
CA THR A 41 9.34 -13.43 4.86
C THR A 41 10.11 -12.91 3.65
N THR A 42 9.70 -13.29 2.45
CA THR A 42 10.24 -12.77 1.20
C THR A 42 9.74 -11.33 1.02
N LYS A 43 10.64 -10.36 1.01
CA LYS A 43 10.28 -8.94 0.81
C LYS A 43 10.10 -8.65 -0.66
N LEU A 44 8.90 -8.27 -1.04
CA LEU A 44 8.56 -7.84 -2.38
C LEU A 44 8.42 -6.31 -2.39
N VAL A 45 9.21 -5.64 -3.23
CA VAL A 45 9.13 -4.20 -3.45
C VAL A 45 8.45 -3.96 -4.79
N TYR A 46 7.35 -3.22 -4.78
CA TYR A 46 6.62 -2.87 -6.00
C TYR A 46 7.08 -1.51 -6.50
N LEU A 47 7.35 -1.46 -7.78
CA LEU A 47 7.74 -0.27 -8.49
C LEU A 47 6.69 0.08 -9.54
N VAL A 48 6.03 1.22 -9.39
CA VAL A 48 5.28 1.84 -10.48
C VAL A 48 6.22 2.86 -11.12
N THR A 49 6.75 2.55 -12.31
CA THR A 49 7.59 3.50 -13.04
C THR A 49 6.83 4.05 -14.23
N HIS A 50 6.91 5.36 -14.40
CA HIS A 50 6.47 6.05 -15.59
C HIS A 50 7.52 5.82 -16.67
N LEU A 51 7.33 4.82 -17.51
CA LEU A 51 8.18 4.59 -18.68
C LEU A 51 7.31 4.72 -19.93
N ARG A 52 7.65 5.67 -20.81
CA ARG A 52 7.14 5.67 -22.19
C ARG A 52 7.54 4.36 -22.86
N LYS A 53 6.77 3.91 -23.86
CA LYS A 53 7.18 2.84 -24.77
C LYS A 53 8.47 3.28 -25.49
N PHE A 54 9.62 2.86 -24.97
CA PHE A 54 10.89 3.06 -25.64
C PHE A 54 11.19 1.89 -26.57
N PRO A 55 11.81 2.13 -27.76
CA PRO A 55 12.38 1.07 -28.55
C PRO A 55 13.45 0.33 -27.75
N GLN A 56 13.66 -0.96 -28.07
CA GLN A 56 14.61 -1.82 -27.37
C GLN A 56 15.98 -1.13 -27.24
N ILE A 57 16.37 -0.79 -26.00
CA ILE A 57 17.67 -0.22 -25.72
C ILE A 57 18.66 -1.37 -25.50
N SER A 58 19.64 -1.46 -26.41
CA SER A 58 20.81 -2.33 -26.24
C SER A 58 21.71 -1.73 -25.16
N PHE A 59 21.83 -2.40 -24.03
CA PHE A 59 22.74 -2.00 -22.95
C PHE A 59 24.20 -2.26 -23.35
N PRO A 60 25.12 -1.29 -23.13
CA PRO A 60 26.55 -1.57 -23.29
C PRO A 60 26.99 -2.57 -22.20
N LYS A 61 27.58 -3.70 -22.67
CA LYS A 61 28.17 -4.73 -21.80
C LYS A 61 29.34 -4.15 -21.03
N ARG A 62 29.14 -3.62 -19.81
CA ARG A 62 30.18 -3.42 -18.82
C ARG A 62 29.69 -3.79 -17.42
N HIS A 63 30.05 -5.00 -17.00
CA HIS A 63 30.31 -5.50 -15.65
C HIS A 63 29.28 -5.23 -14.53
N LEU A 64 28.06 -5.72 -14.70
CA LEU A 64 27.25 -6.24 -13.60
C LEU A 64 26.52 -7.46 -14.18
N ASN A 65 27.06 -8.64 -13.99
CA ASN A 65 26.34 -9.90 -14.29
C ASN A 65 25.25 -10.09 -13.23
N PHE A 66 24.19 -9.33 -13.31
CA PHE A 66 22.93 -9.69 -12.68
C PHE A 66 22.17 -10.57 -13.68
N THR A 67 22.03 -11.81 -13.36
CA THR A 67 20.99 -12.63 -13.98
C THR A 67 19.66 -12.12 -13.43
N ILE A 68 19.11 -11.08 -14.06
CA ILE A 68 17.73 -10.68 -13.82
C ILE A 68 16.92 -11.86 -14.36
N MET A 69 16.42 -12.72 -13.49
CA MET A 69 15.37 -13.65 -13.87
C MET A 69 14.22 -12.79 -14.37
N ALA A 70 13.96 -12.86 -15.66
CA ALA A 70 12.76 -12.26 -16.24
C ALA A 70 11.57 -12.77 -15.40
N PRO A 71 10.63 -11.90 -15.01
CA PRO A 71 9.41 -12.37 -14.38
C PRO A 71 8.79 -13.41 -15.32
N PRO A 72 8.19 -14.48 -14.78
CA PRO A 72 7.45 -15.44 -15.62
C PRO A 72 6.49 -14.61 -16.49
N SER A 73 6.46 -14.95 -17.76
CA SER A 73 5.55 -14.30 -18.73
C SER A 73 4.16 -14.20 -18.09
N PRO A 74 3.42 -13.09 -18.26
CA PRO A 74 2.08 -12.99 -17.74
C PRO A 74 1.32 -14.24 -18.18
N THR A 75 0.86 -15.02 -17.23
CA THR A 75 0.06 -16.20 -17.51
C THR A 75 -1.12 -15.74 -18.36
N ASN A 76 -1.35 -16.36 -19.52
CA ASN A 76 -2.55 -16.14 -20.34
C ASN A 76 -3.80 -16.67 -19.62
N LEU A 77 -3.88 -16.46 -18.30
CA LEU A 77 -5.01 -16.89 -17.52
C LEU A 77 -6.18 -15.96 -17.83
N VAL A 78 -7.19 -16.51 -18.47
CA VAL A 78 -8.46 -15.86 -18.77
C VAL A 78 -9.55 -16.55 -17.96
N PHE A 79 -10.31 -15.79 -17.20
CA PHE A 79 -11.45 -16.28 -16.44
C PHE A 79 -12.55 -15.22 -16.43
N LYS A 80 -13.75 -15.63 -16.02
CA LYS A 80 -14.91 -14.72 -15.93
C LYS A 80 -15.21 -14.44 -14.47
N VAL A 81 -15.58 -13.20 -14.20
CA VAL A 81 -16.09 -12.76 -12.91
C VAL A 81 -17.54 -12.34 -13.09
N HIS A 82 -18.44 -13.01 -12.39
CA HIS A 82 -19.86 -12.70 -12.37
C HIS A 82 -20.17 -11.91 -11.10
N ARG A 83 -20.37 -10.60 -11.23
CA ARG A 83 -20.78 -9.70 -10.15
C ARG A 83 -22.29 -9.69 -10.01
N ARG A 84 -22.77 -9.59 -8.77
CA ARG A 84 -24.16 -9.23 -8.46
C ARG A 84 -24.28 -7.72 -8.36
N GLU A 85 -25.53 -7.24 -8.29
CA GLU A 85 -25.77 -5.81 -8.12
C GLU A 85 -25.14 -5.29 -6.84
N PRO A 86 -24.49 -4.10 -6.88
CA PRO A 86 -23.94 -3.46 -5.70
C PRO A 86 -25.02 -3.14 -4.67
N GLU A 87 -24.70 -3.34 -3.40
CA GLU A 87 -25.56 -2.96 -2.28
C GLU A 87 -24.85 -2.01 -1.31
N LEU A 88 -25.62 -1.23 -0.57
CA LEU A 88 -25.09 -0.47 0.57
C LEU A 88 -25.16 -1.31 1.82
N VAL A 89 -24.02 -1.55 2.44
CA VAL A 89 -23.92 -2.24 3.72
C VAL A 89 -23.76 -1.20 4.83
N ALA A 90 -24.83 -0.99 5.58
CA ALA A 90 -24.89 -0.06 6.70
C ALA A 90 -24.44 -0.72 8.01
N PRO A 91 -24.09 0.06 9.05
CA PRO A 91 -23.82 -0.45 10.40
C PRO A 91 -25.00 -1.30 10.92
N SER A 92 -24.70 -2.36 11.70
CA SER A 92 -25.73 -3.25 12.26
C SER A 92 -26.62 -2.59 13.32
N LYS A 93 -26.17 -1.47 13.89
CA LYS A 93 -26.86 -0.71 14.92
C LYS A 93 -26.81 0.79 14.58
N PRO A 94 -27.74 1.60 15.11
CA PRO A 94 -27.68 3.04 14.98
C PRO A 94 -26.34 3.59 15.46
N THR A 95 -25.75 4.51 14.71
CA THR A 95 -24.48 5.19 15.00
C THR A 95 -24.70 6.69 15.15
N PRO A 96 -23.80 7.42 15.83
CA PRO A 96 -23.94 8.86 15.97
C PRO A 96 -23.98 9.56 14.60
N HIS A 97 -24.93 10.48 14.43
CA HIS A 97 -24.94 11.40 13.29
C HIS A 97 -24.23 12.68 13.72
N GLU A 98 -23.00 12.83 13.31
CA GLU A 98 -22.14 13.96 13.64
C GLU A 98 -21.22 14.34 12.48
N PHE A 99 -20.59 15.50 12.56
CA PHE A 99 -19.61 15.99 11.60
C PHE A 99 -18.21 15.88 12.22
N LYS A 100 -17.37 15.08 11.64
CA LYS A 100 -16.01 14.81 12.10
C LYS A 100 -14.98 15.42 11.13
N PRO A 101 -14.29 16.50 11.49
CA PRO A 101 -13.26 17.07 10.63
C PRO A 101 -12.07 16.11 10.49
N LEU A 102 -11.54 16.00 9.28
CA LEU A 102 -10.27 15.33 9.02
C LEU A 102 -9.10 16.17 9.55
N SER A 103 -7.94 15.57 9.81
CA SER A 103 -6.73 16.34 10.09
C SER A 103 -6.27 17.13 8.85
N ASP A 104 -5.38 18.10 9.04
CA ASP A 104 -4.79 18.78 7.89
C ASP A 104 -3.81 17.89 7.13
N ILE A 105 -3.26 16.87 7.80
CA ILE A 105 -2.45 15.83 7.14
C ILE A 105 -3.31 14.85 6.33
N ASP A 106 -4.53 14.55 6.74
CA ASP A 106 -5.47 13.74 5.95
C ASP A 106 -5.93 14.46 4.69
N ASP A 107 -6.14 15.77 4.83
CA ASP A 107 -6.84 16.62 3.86
C ASP A 107 -5.88 17.23 2.82
N GLN A 108 -4.94 16.42 2.34
CA GLN A 108 -4.02 16.79 1.27
C GLN A 108 -4.65 16.51 -0.09
N GLU A 109 -4.45 17.42 -1.06
CA GLU A 109 -4.93 17.21 -2.43
C GLU A 109 -4.41 15.90 -3.03
N GLY A 110 -3.15 15.56 -2.76
CA GLY A 110 -2.53 14.32 -3.21
C GLY A 110 -3.10 13.04 -2.58
N LEU A 111 -4.01 13.12 -1.60
CA LEU A 111 -4.71 11.98 -1.00
C LEU A 111 -6.18 11.89 -1.42
N ARG A 112 -6.67 12.87 -2.20
CA ARG A 112 -8.07 12.91 -2.67
C ARG A 112 -8.31 11.95 -3.83
N PHE A 113 -8.11 10.66 -3.60
CA PHE A 113 -8.37 9.59 -4.56
C PHE A 113 -8.65 8.27 -3.82
N GLN A 114 -9.11 7.26 -4.58
CA GLN A 114 -9.37 5.94 -4.04
C GLN A 114 -8.17 5.02 -4.25
N ILE A 115 -7.61 4.50 -3.14
CA ILE A 115 -6.52 3.52 -3.19
C ILE A 115 -7.09 2.10 -3.22
N PRO A 116 -6.67 1.25 -4.17
CA PRO A 116 -7.10 -0.14 -4.25
C PRO A 116 -6.24 -1.06 -3.40
N VAL A 117 -6.87 -2.07 -2.81
CA VAL A 117 -6.21 -3.20 -2.15
C VAL A 117 -6.92 -4.49 -2.57
N ILE A 118 -6.17 -5.52 -2.90
CA ILE A 118 -6.70 -6.88 -3.14
C ILE A 118 -5.92 -7.87 -2.26
N GLN A 119 -6.64 -8.81 -1.65
CA GLN A 119 -6.06 -9.92 -0.91
C GLN A 119 -6.67 -11.23 -1.37
N PHE A 120 -5.85 -12.27 -1.43
CA PHE A 120 -6.23 -13.61 -1.86
C PHE A 120 -6.18 -14.55 -0.66
N TYR A 121 -7.28 -15.26 -0.44
CA TYR A 121 -7.44 -16.20 0.68
C TYR A 121 -7.67 -17.61 0.14
N SER A 122 -6.93 -18.58 0.67
CA SER A 122 -7.19 -19.98 0.41
C SER A 122 -8.44 -20.43 1.19
N GLY A 123 -9.14 -21.42 0.64
CA GLY A 123 -10.27 -22.05 1.34
C GLY A 123 -9.80 -22.69 2.65
N ASP A 124 -10.59 -22.52 3.72
CA ASP A 124 -10.38 -23.19 4.99
C ASP A 124 -11.23 -24.47 5.04
N PRO A 125 -10.59 -25.67 5.09
CA PRO A 125 -11.32 -26.92 5.17
C PRO A 125 -12.20 -27.06 6.42
N THR A 126 -11.89 -26.30 7.48
CA THR A 126 -12.64 -26.31 8.74
C THR A 126 -13.89 -25.45 8.67
N ALA A 127 -13.92 -24.49 7.75
CA ALA A 127 -15.04 -23.58 7.51
C ALA A 127 -16.08 -24.14 6.52
N LYS A 128 -16.15 -25.46 6.34
CA LYS A 128 -17.09 -26.11 5.41
C LYS A 128 -18.53 -25.63 5.63
N GLY A 129 -19.13 -25.16 4.54
CA GLY A 129 -20.52 -24.68 4.53
C GLY A 129 -20.70 -23.20 4.94
N ARG A 130 -19.63 -22.52 5.34
CA ARG A 130 -19.69 -21.07 5.61
C ARG A 130 -19.33 -20.29 4.35
N ASP A 131 -20.27 -19.52 3.85
CA ASP A 131 -20.06 -18.66 2.69
C ASP A 131 -19.24 -17.41 3.09
N PRO A 132 -18.03 -17.20 2.53
CA PRO A 132 -17.18 -16.08 2.89
C PRO A 132 -17.84 -14.72 2.62
N VAL A 133 -18.63 -14.58 1.56
CA VAL A 133 -19.32 -13.34 1.23
C VAL A 133 -20.31 -12.95 2.33
N ARG A 134 -21.14 -13.91 2.75
CA ARG A 134 -22.12 -13.69 3.82
C ARG A 134 -21.45 -13.37 5.15
N VAL A 135 -20.41 -14.13 5.50
CA VAL A 135 -19.66 -13.95 6.76
C VAL A 135 -19.00 -12.57 6.80
N ILE A 136 -18.34 -12.16 5.70
CA ILE A 136 -17.66 -10.87 5.63
C ILE A 136 -18.67 -9.73 5.62
N ARG A 137 -19.80 -9.86 4.92
CA ARG A 137 -20.87 -8.85 4.91
C ARG A 137 -21.39 -8.59 6.34
N GLU A 138 -21.71 -9.63 7.09
CA GLU A 138 -22.20 -9.47 8.46
C GLU A 138 -21.11 -8.89 9.39
N ALA A 139 -19.88 -9.37 9.27
CA ALA A 139 -18.74 -8.82 10.02
C ALA A 139 -18.51 -7.33 9.70
N LEU A 140 -18.68 -6.94 8.44
CA LEU A 140 -18.55 -5.54 8.01
C LEU A 140 -19.63 -4.66 8.67
N ARG A 141 -20.88 -5.11 8.74
CA ARG A 141 -21.95 -4.41 9.43
C ARG A 141 -21.65 -4.14 10.90
N GLU A 142 -21.13 -5.16 11.60
CA GLU A 142 -20.74 -5.04 13.01
C GLU A 142 -19.49 -4.15 13.17
N THR A 143 -18.51 -4.27 12.28
CA THR A 143 -17.29 -3.44 12.30
C THR A 143 -17.62 -1.97 12.07
N LEU A 144 -18.56 -1.64 11.20
CA LEU A 144 -18.97 -0.28 10.91
C LEU A 144 -19.66 0.42 12.11
N VAL A 145 -20.11 -0.32 13.12
CA VAL A 145 -20.55 0.29 14.38
C VAL A 145 -19.39 0.99 15.10
N TYR A 146 -18.20 0.40 15.07
CA TYR A 146 -16.99 0.95 15.66
C TYR A 146 -16.32 1.99 14.75
N TYR A 147 -16.26 1.69 13.45
CA TYR A 147 -15.68 2.54 12.40
C TYR A 147 -16.78 3.34 11.66
N TYR A 148 -17.81 3.82 12.38
CA TYR A 148 -18.96 4.47 11.78
C TYR A 148 -18.64 5.68 10.86
N PRO A 149 -17.53 6.42 11.00
CA PRO A 149 -17.17 7.43 10.02
C PRO A 149 -16.95 6.87 8.60
N PHE A 150 -16.54 5.60 8.45
CA PHE A 150 -16.46 4.99 7.11
C PHE A 150 -17.83 4.77 6.45
N ALA A 151 -18.90 4.68 7.23
CA ALA A 151 -20.27 4.59 6.71
C ALA A 151 -20.88 5.97 6.36
N GLY A 152 -20.12 7.04 6.49
CA GLY A 152 -20.51 8.41 6.18
C GLY A 152 -20.14 8.85 4.76
N ARG A 153 -20.17 10.17 4.57
CA ARG A 153 -19.82 10.84 3.32
C ARG A 153 -18.92 12.04 3.58
N LEU A 154 -17.94 12.28 2.71
CA LEU A 154 -17.13 13.50 2.79
C LEU A 154 -17.91 14.71 2.29
N ARG A 155 -17.78 15.79 3.03
CA ARG A 155 -18.23 17.13 2.69
C ARG A 155 -17.03 18.07 2.67
N GLU A 156 -17.08 19.08 1.84
CA GLU A 156 -16.07 20.14 1.81
C GLU A 156 -16.67 21.39 2.48
N GLY A 157 -16.03 21.82 3.56
CA GLY A 157 -16.37 23.04 4.30
C GLY A 157 -15.55 24.26 3.85
N PRO A 158 -15.56 25.33 4.62
CA PRO A 158 -14.78 26.54 4.34
C PRO A 158 -13.31 26.22 4.14
N LYS A 159 -12.66 26.96 3.23
CA LYS A 159 -11.24 26.77 2.83
C LYS A 159 -10.92 25.33 2.38
N ARG A 160 -11.90 24.67 1.77
CA ARG A 160 -11.80 23.30 1.25
C ARG A 160 -11.54 22.24 2.35
N LYS A 161 -11.77 22.53 3.64
CA LYS A 161 -11.58 21.57 4.73
C LYS A 161 -12.54 20.39 4.59
N LEU A 162 -12.00 19.18 4.53
CA LEU A 162 -12.81 17.96 4.49
C LEU A 162 -13.34 17.60 5.89
N VAL A 163 -14.61 17.24 5.90
CA VAL A 163 -15.35 16.80 7.07
C VAL A 163 -16.12 15.54 6.69
N VAL A 164 -16.10 14.53 7.55
CA VAL A 164 -16.98 13.37 7.39
C VAL A 164 -18.32 13.68 8.04
N GLU A 165 -19.39 13.68 7.26
CA GLU A 165 -20.76 13.59 7.79
C GLU A 165 -21.06 12.10 8.04
N CYS A 166 -21.17 11.73 9.31
CA CYS A 166 -21.43 10.36 9.75
C CYS A 166 -22.92 10.03 9.56
N THR A 167 -23.35 9.82 8.30
CA THR A 167 -24.75 9.59 7.94
C THR A 167 -25.24 8.17 8.26
N GLY A 168 -24.30 7.22 8.44
CA GLY A 168 -24.65 5.81 8.62
C GLY A 168 -25.18 5.12 7.35
N GLU A 169 -25.13 5.77 6.18
CA GLU A 169 -25.61 5.18 4.90
C GLU A 169 -24.90 3.89 4.54
N GLY A 170 -23.65 3.74 4.95
CA GLY A 170 -22.87 2.53 4.69
C GLY A 170 -21.85 2.66 3.56
N VAL A 171 -21.27 1.51 3.24
CA VAL A 171 -20.23 1.31 2.22
C VAL A 171 -20.78 0.46 1.07
N ILE A 172 -20.20 0.59 -0.12
CA ILE A 172 -20.56 -0.28 -1.25
C ILE A 172 -19.99 -1.67 -1.00
N PHE A 173 -20.84 -2.69 -1.20
CA PHE A 173 -20.46 -4.09 -1.16
C PHE A 173 -20.93 -4.81 -2.41
N VAL A 174 -20.04 -5.60 -3.02
CA VAL A 174 -20.32 -6.37 -4.23
C VAL A 174 -19.96 -7.83 -3.99
N GLU A 175 -20.94 -8.67 -4.18
CA GLU A 175 -20.78 -10.11 -4.22
C GLU A 175 -20.39 -10.54 -5.64
N ALA A 176 -19.40 -11.42 -5.77
CA ALA A 176 -18.99 -11.95 -7.06
C ALA A 176 -18.55 -13.42 -6.98
N ASP A 177 -18.61 -14.10 -8.11
CA ASP A 177 -18.14 -15.45 -8.32
C ASP A 177 -17.15 -15.47 -9.49
N ALA A 178 -15.99 -16.13 -9.35
CA ALA A 178 -15.02 -16.29 -10.43
C ALA A 178 -14.84 -17.76 -10.79
N ASP A 179 -14.76 -18.04 -12.09
CA ASP A 179 -14.62 -19.41 -12.63
C ASP A 179 -13.16 -19.91 -12.62
N VAL A 180 -12.37 -19.47 -11.64
CA VAL A 180 -10.95 -19.74 -11.46
C VAL A 180 -10.66 -20.28 -10.07
N THR A 181 -9.57 -21.05 -9.94
CA THR A 181 -9.03 -21.46 -8.63
C THR A 181 -7.81 -20.61 -8.24
N LEU A 182 -7.51 -20.52 -6.96
CA LEU A 182 -6.34 -19.80 -6.48
C LEU A 182 -5.03 -20.38 -7.04
N GLU A 183 -4.97 -21.70 -7.24
CA GLU A 183 -3.82 -22.40 -7.81
C GLU A 183 -3.53 -21.98 -9.26
N GLN A 184 -4.58 -21.69 -10.04
CA GLN A 184 -4.44 -21.26 -11.44
C GLN A 184 -3.76 -19.89 -11.56
N PHE A 185 -3.78 -19.04 -10.54
CA PHE A 185 -2.98 -17.80 -10.52
C PHE A 185 -1.47 -18.10 -10.42
N GLY A 186 -1.09 -19.31 -10.06
CA GLY A 186 0.30 -19.75 -9.93
C GLY A 186 1.06 -18.99 -8.83
N ASP A 187 2.38 -18.90 -9.01
CA ASP A 187 3.26 -18.19 -8.07
C ASP A 187 3.24 -16.67 -8.27
N ALA A 188 2.63 -16.18 -9.34
CA ALA A 188 2.66 -14.79 -9.76
C ALA A 188 1.40 -14.02 -9.38
N LEU A 189 1.04 -14.00 -8.09
CA LEU A 189 0.03 -13.07 -7.57
C LEU A 189 0.60 -11.64 -7.47
N GLN A 190 1.15 -11.15 -8.57
CA GLN A 190 1.81 -9.85 -8.67
C GLN A 190 1.27 -9.09 -9.88
N PRO A 191 1.06 -7.77 -9.78
CA PRO A 191 0.67 -6.98 -10.93
C PRO A 191 1.75 -6.99 -12.03
N PRO A 192 1.34 -6.95 -13.30
CA PRO A 192 -0.04 -7.01 -13.76
C PRO A 192 -0.57 -8.44 -13.72
N PHE A 193 -1.75 -8.65 -13.16
CA PHE A 193 -2.42 -9.95 -13.25
C PHE A 193 -3.75 -9.84 -14.01
N PRO A 194 -4.22 -10.96 -14.59
CA PRO A 194 -5.39 -10.95 -15.46
C PRO A 194 -6.66 -10.57 -14.70
N CYS A 195 -7.61 -10.01 -15.43
CA CYS A 195 -8.94 -9.64 -14.91
C CYS A 195 -8.90 -8.72 -13.68
N PHE A 196 -7.93 -7.81 -13.64
CA PHE A 196 -7.75 -6.87 -12.53
C PHE A 196 -9.00 -6.01 -12.29
N GLU A 197 -9.55 -5.45 -13.37
CA GLU A 197 -10.71 -4.56 -13.32
C GLU A 197 -11.98 -5.32 -12.89
N GLU A 198 -12.07 -6.60 -13.23
CA GLU A 198 -13.18 -7.46 -12.82
C GLU A 198 -13.11 -7.86 -11.34
N LEU A 199 -11.89 -7.93 -10.78
CA LEU A 199 -11.67 -8.29 -9.38
C LEU A 199 -11.77 -7.11 -8.43
N LEU A 200 -11.64 -5.89 -8.93
CA LEU A 200 -11.66 -4.66 -8.16
C LEU A 200 -12.74 -3.73 -8.70
N PHE A 201 -13.93 -3.78 -8.09
CA PHE A 201 -15.08 -3.04 -8.53
C PHE A 201 -14.87 -1.52 -8.47
N ASP A 202 -15.29 -0.85 -9.52
CA ASP A 202 -15.41 0.60 -9.57
C ASP A 202 -16.87 0.97 -9.91
N VAL A 203 -17.44 1.88 -9.15
CA VAL A 203 -18.80 2.37 -9.41
C VAL A 203 -18.71 3.58 -10.32
N PRO A 204 -19.37 3.61 -11.48
CA PRO A 204 -19.44 4.81 -12.29
C PRO A 204 -19.90 6.02 -11.46
N GLY A 205 -19.12 7.10 -11.49
CA GLY A 205 -19.38 8.30 -10.68
C GLY A 205 -18.82 8.27 -9.25
N SER A 206 -18.24 7.15 -8.78
CA SER A 206 -17.59 7.07 -7.47
C SER A 206 -16.12 7.52 -7.50
N SER A 207 -15.60 7.91 -8.65
CA SER A 207 -14.22 8.45 -8.77
C SER A 207 -14.05 9.79 -8.06
N GLY A 208 -15.15 10.45 -7.67
CA GLY A 208 -15.13 11.64 -6.84
C GLY A 208 -14.72 11.35 -5.40
N VAL A 209 -14.37 12.42 -4.68
CA VAL A 209 -14.04 12.37 -3.25
C VAL A 209 -15.26 12.70 -2.40
N LEU A 210 -16.05 13.67 -2.85
CA LEU A 210 -17.19 14.21 -2.11
C LEU A 210 -18.48 13.46 -2.45
N HIS A 211 -19.35 13.31 -1.45
CA HIS A 211 -20.69 12.73 -1.56
C HIS A 211 -20.72 11.26 -2.03
N CYS A 212 -19.57 10.61 -2.10
CA CYS A 212 -19.43 9.21 -2.50
C CYS A 212 -19.23 8.30 -1.30
N PRO A 213 -19.55 6.99 -1.39
CA PRO A 213 -19.12 6.01 -0.41
C PRO A 213 -17.60 6.01 -0.21
N LEU A 214 -17.16 5.91 1.05
CA LEU A 214 -15.75 6.01 1.42
C LEU A 214 -14.99 4.70 1.19
N LEU A 215 -15.72 3.58 1.10
CA LEU A 215 -15.22 2.25 0.81
C LEU A 215 -16.10 1.57 -0.24
N LEU A 216 -15.45 0.94 -1.20
CA LEU A 216 -16.07 0.03 -2.16
C LEU A 216 -15.40 -1.34 -1.95
N ILE A 217 -16.17 -2.34 -1.58
CA ILE A 217 -15.66 -3.68 -1.24
C ILE A 217 -16.27 -4.70 -2.20
N GLN A 218 -15.43 -5.55 -2.79
CA GLN A 218 -15.87 -6.71 -3.55
C GLN A 218 -15.31 -7.98 -2.91
N VAL A 219 -16.17 -8.97 -2.68
CA VAL A 219 -15.77 -10.30 -2.24
C VAL A 219 -16.12 -11.30 -3.34
N THR A 220 -15.08 -11.93 -3.91
CA THR A 220 -15.21 -12.85 -5.04
C THR A 220 -14.90 -14.27 -4.59
N ARG A 221 -15.88 -15.18 -4.71
CA ARG A 221 -15.66 -16.62 -4.44
C ARG A 221 -14.87 -17.25 -5.57
N LEU A 222 -13.97 -18.16 -5.23
CA LEU A 222 -13.19 -18.96 -6.17
C LEU A 222 -13.68 -20.42 -6.17
N LYS A 223 -13.52 -21.13 -7.30
CA LYS A 223 -13.92 -22.55 -7.44
C LYS A 223 -13.28 -23.49 -6.42
N CYS A 224 -12.11 -23.15 -5.90
CA CYS A 224 -11.42 -23.96 -4.90
C CYS A 224 -11.92 -23.76 -3.46
N GLY A 225 -12.97 -22.98 -3.24
CA GLY A 225 -13.46 -22.60 -1.91
C GLY A 225 -12.67 -21.45 -1.25
N GLY A 226 -11.64 -20.94 -1.91
CA GLY A 226 -10.98 -19.69 -1.55
C GLY A 226 -11.80 -18.46 -2.00
N PHE A 227 -11.34 -17.28 -1.63
CA PHE A 227 -11.97 -16.05 -2.04
C PHE A 227 -10.95 -14.91 -2.21
N ILE A 228 -11.37 -13.87 -2.92
CA ILE A 228 -10.62 -12.63 -3.07
C ILE A 228 -11.39 -11.54 -2.34
N PHE A 229 -10.72 -10.82 -1.46
CA PHE A 229 -11.21 -9.60 -0.83
C PHE A 229 -10.54 -8.40 -1.48
N ALA A 230 -11.32 -7.59 -2.17
CA ALA A 230 -10.85 -6.39 -2.84
C ALA A 230 -11.58 -5.17 -2.29
N LEU A 231 -10.86 -4.05 -2.12
CA LEU A 231 -11.48 -2.80 -1.71
C LEU A 231 -10.82 -1.59 -2.39
N ARG A 232 -11.62 -0.54 -2.55
CA ARG A 232 -11.15 0.83 -2.79
C ARG A 232 -11.47 1.67 -1.56
N LEU A 233 -10.47 2.39 -1.06
CA LEU A 233 -10.58 3.29 0.09
C LEU A 233 -10.27 4.71 -0.36
N ASN A 234 -11.11 5.68 0.02
CA ASN A 234 -10.73 7.08 -0.09
C ASN A 234 -9.53 7.36 0.82
N HIS A 235 -8.38 7.71 0.21
CA HIS A 235 -7.10 7.78 0.93
C HIS A 235 -7.05 8.90 1.97
N THR A 236 -7.92 9.90 1.89
CA THR A 236 -8.05 10.93 2.93
C THR A 236 -8.52 10.34 4.27
N MET A 237 -9.15 9.17 4.24
CA MET A 237 -9.70 8.55 5.44
C MET A 237 -8.69 7.73 6.23
N SER A 238 -7.70 7.12 5.56
CA SER A 238 -6.79 6.20 6.25
C SER A 238 -5.50 5.93 5.45
N ASP A 239 -4.41 5.74 6.17
CA ASP A 239 -3.18 5.15 5.64
C ASP A 239 -3.18 3.61 5.77
N ALA A 240 -2.07 2.99 5.37
CA ALA A 240 -1.95 1.54 5.38
C ALA A 240 -2.08 0.91 6.79
N PRO A 241 -1.43 1.41 7.86
CA PRO A 241 -1.66 0.91 9.22
C PRO A 241 -3.11 1.06 9.69
N GLY A 242 -3.74 2.20 9.41
CA GLY A 242 -5.15 2.42 9.77
C GLY A 242 -6.10 1.49 9.01
N LEU A 243 -5.83 1.26 7.72
CA LEU A 243 -6.61 0.30 6.92
C LEU A 243 -6.43 -1.14 7.41
N VAL A 244 -5.21 -1.52 7.81
CA VAL A 244 -4.95 -2.84 8.41
C VAL A 244 -5.73 -3.02 9.71
N ASN A 245 -5.78 -2.00 10.57
CA ASN A 245 -6.60 -2.05 11.78
C ASN A 245 -8.08 -2.31 11.45
N PHE A 246 -8.63 -1.60 10.46
CA PHE A 246 -10.00 -1.82 10.01
C PHE A 246 -10.21 -3.24 9.46
N MET A 247 -9.34 -3.70 8.56
CA MET A 247 -9.45 -5.03 7.95
C MET A 247 -9.28 -6.14 9.01
N SER A 248 -8.37 -5.97 9.97
CA SER A 248 -8.20 -6.89 11.11
C SER A 248 -9.47 -6.97 11.94
N ALA A 249 -10.11 -5.82 12.22
CA ALA A 249 -11.38 -5.78 12.94
C ALA A 249 -12.49 -6.57 12.20
N VAL A 250 -12.60 -6.40 10.87
CA VAL A 250 -13.53 -7.20 10.05
C VAL A 250 -13.19 -8.68 10.16
N GLY A 251 -11.91 -9.05 10.06
CA GLY A 251 -11.46 -10.45 10.18
C GLY A 251 -11.71 -11.06 11.57
N GLU A 252 -11.48 -10.31 12.64
CA GLU A 252 -11.74 -10.76 14.02
C GLU A 252 -13.23 -11.03 14.23
N ILE A 253 -14.11 -10.12 13.83
CA ILE A 253 -15.56 -10.27 13.93
C ILE A 253 -16.06 -11.41 13.04
N ALA A 254 -15.51 -11.57 11.82
CA ALA A 254 -15.83 -12.69 10.94
C ALA A 254 -15.50 -14.05 11.56
N ARG A 255 -14.50 -14.09 12.41
CA ARG A 255 -14.12 -15.30 13.20
C ARG A 255 -14.92 -15.44 14.49
N GLY A 256 -15.85 -14.55 14.80
CA GLY A 256 -16.78 -14.63 15.93
C GLY A 256 -16.39 -13.77 17.13
N ALA A 257 -15.45 -12.85 17.02
CA ALA A 257 -15.20 -11.87 18.07
C ALA A 257 -16.40 -10.92 18.23
N SER A 258 -16.71 -10.55 19.46
CA SER A 258 -17.81 -9.61 19.77
C SER A 258 -17.43 -8.14 19.57
N ALA A 259 -16.13 -7.83 19.50
CA ALA A 259 -15.58 -6.51 19.30
C ALA A 259 -14.16 -6.61 18.73
N PRO A 260 -13.65 -5.55 18.07
CA PRO A 260 -12.26 -5.48 17.64
C PRO A 260 -11.31 -5.47 18.85
N THR A 261 -10.19 -6.21 18.73
CA THR A 261 -9.12 -6.20 19.74
C THR A 261 -8.51 -4.80 19.92
N ILE A 262 -8.36 -4.08 18.79
CA ILE A 262 -7.88 -2.69 18.77
C ILE A 262 -9.07 -1.80 18.42
N LEU A 263 -9.57 -1.05 19.39
CA LEU A 263 -10.65 -0.10 19.15
C LEU A 263 -10.14 1.09 18.31
N PRO A 264 -10.94 1.57 17.33
CA PRO A 264 -10.55 2.72 16.52
C PRO A 264 -10.51 4.01 17.35
N VAL A 265 -9.50 4.81 17.06
CA VAL A 265 -9.29 6.13 17.67
C VAL A 265 -9.30 7.19 16.58
N TRP A 266 -10.16 8.21 16.73
CA TRP A 266 -10.27 9.28 15.74
C TRP A 266 -9.14 10.31 15.88
N GLU A 267 -9.01 10.98 16.97
CA GLU A 267 -8.00 11.97 17.38
C GLU A 267 -7.26 12.74 16.26
N ARG A 268 -7.99 13.10 15.20
CA ARG A 268 -7.44 13.77 13.99
C ARG A 268 -6.80 15.12 14.32
N HIS A 269 -7.27 15.76 15.39
CA HIS A 269 -6.77 17.07 15.83
C HIS A 269 -5.27 17.11 16.15
N VAL A 270 -4.66 15.97 16.51
CA VAL A 270 -3.22 15.85 16.78
C VAL A 270 -2.37 16.23 15.56
N LEU A 271 -2.92 16.07 14.35
CA LEU A 271 -2.27 16.35 13.08
C LEU A 271 -2.88 17.59 12.38
N ASN A 272 -3.51 18.49 13.12
CA ASN A 272 -3.95 19.78 12.62
C ASN A 272 -2.82 20.81 12.66
N ALA A 273 -2.97 21.81 11.81
CA ALA A 273 -2.14 23.02 11.83
C ALA A 273 -2.22 23.73 13.19
N ARG A 274 -1.19 24.46 13.52
CA ARG A 274 -1.14 25.37 14.67
C ARG A 274 -2.08 26.57 14.45
N ASP A 275 -2.45 27.25 15.50
CA ASP A 275 -3.18 28.51 15.44
C ASP A 275 -2.37 29.61 16.20
N PRO A 276 -1.78 30.59 15.49
CA PRO A 276 -1.72 30.73 14.05
C PRO A 276 -0.72 29.75 13.39
N PRO A 277 -0.96 29.35 12.11
CA PRO A 277 -0.09 28.46 11.40
C PRO A 277 1.24 29.14 11.01
N ARG A 278 2.35 28.39 11.09
CA ARG A 278 3.69 28.88 10.76
C ARG A 278 4.57 27.80 10.15
N VAL A 279 5.12 28.02 8.97
CA VAL A 279 6.06 27.10 8.32
C VAL A 279 7.45 27.26 8.91
N THR A 280 8.01 26.21 9.50
CA THR A 280 9.31 26.21 10.19
C THR A 280 10.32 25.26 9.57
N CYS A 281 9.89 24.40 8.65
CA CYS A 281 10.73 23.44 7.94
C CYS A 281 10.66 23.68 6.42
N ILE A 282 11.66 23.20 5.69
CA ILE A 282 11.64 23.19 4.23
C ILE A 282 10.82 21.98 3.78
N HIS A 283 9.82 22.24 2.94
CA HIS A 283 8.92 21.24 2.37
C HIS A 283 9.11 21.16 0.87
N ARG A 284 10.13 20.42 0.43
CA ARG A 284 10.47 20.25 -0.98
C ARG A 284 9.37 19.55 -1.78
N GLU A 285 8.54 18.79 -1.12
CA GLU A 285 7.37 18.10 -1.70
C GLU A 285 6.31 19.06 -2.25
N TYR A 286 6.34 20.34 -1.83
CA TYR A 286 5.41 21.40 -2.28
C TYR A 286 6.13 22.58 -2.95
N GLU A 287 7.37 22.38 -3.38
CA GLU A 287 8.06 23.35 -4.21
C GLU A 287 7.38 23.47 -5.59
N GLU A 288 7.26 24.70 -6.07
CA GLU A 288 6.78 24.97 -7.42
C GLU A 288 7.92 24.67 -8.40
N VAL A 289 7.72 23.69 -9.26
CA VAL A 289 8.68 23.26 -10.28
C VAL A 289 7.99 23.31 -11.64
N GLU A 290 8.52 24.12 -12.55
CA GLU A 290 7.99 24.22 -13.90
C GLU A 290 8.21 22.93 -14.69
N ASP A 291 7.17 22.45 -15.36
CA ASP A 291 7.25 21.35 -16.31
C ASP A 291 7.54 21.86 -17.72
N THR A 292 8.78 22.32 -17.92
CA THR A 292 9.22 22.92 -19.19
C THR A 292 9.26 21.93 -20.37
N LYS A 293 9.15 20.62 -20.10
CA LYS A 293 9.30 19.56 -21.12
C LYS A 293 8.08 18.62 -21.21
N GLY A 294 6.98 18.92 -20.51
CA GLY A 294 5.81 18.06 -20.49
C GLY A 294 6.12 16.68 -19.90
N THR A 295 6.79 16.61 -18.75
CA THR A 295 7.20 15.35 -18.12
C THR A 295 6.10 14.72 -17.29
N ILE A 296 4.95 15.40 -17.12
CA ILE A 296 3.77 14.82 -16.46
C ILE A 296 3.10 13.84 -17.41
N ILE A 297 3.09 12.57 -17.05
CA ILE A 297 2.49 11.49 -17.84
C ILE A 297 1.07 11.23 -17.34
N PRO A 298 0.06 11.18 -18.23
CA PRO A 298 -1.30 10.79 -17.86
C PRO A 298 -1.35 9.42 -17.18
N LEU A 299 -2.29 9.24 -16.24
CA LEU A 299 -2.42 8.00 -15.46
C LEU A 299 -2.76 6.77 -16.31
N ASP A 300 -3.43 6.95 -17.44
CA ASP A 300 -3.77 5.93 -18.41
C ASP A 300 -2.59 5.49 -19.32
N ASP A 301 -1.51 6.27 -19.34
CA ASP A 301 -0.27 5.92 -20.07
C ASP A 301 0.79 5.26 -19.16
N MET A 302 0.34 4.57 -18.11
CA MET A 302 1.20 3.93 -17.12
C MET A 302 1.44 2.46 -17.43
N THR A 303 2.70 2.01 -17.28
CA THR A 303 3.06 0.61 -17.43
C THR A 303 3.39 -0.02 -16.08
N HIS A 304 2.75 -1.16 -15.79
CA HIS A 304 3.01 -1.94 -14.58
C HIS A 304 4.16 -2.92 -14.81
N ARG A 305 5.12 -2.96 -13.88
CA ARG A 305 6.24 -3.91 -13.86
C ARG A 305 6.52 -4.34 -12.43
N SER A 306 6.85 -5.62 -12.26
CA SER A 306 7.26 -6.18 -10.97
C SER A 306 8.72 -6.62 -11.04
N PHE A 307 9.48 -6.34 -10.00
CA PHE A 307 10.88 -6.74 -9.84
C PHE A 307 11.03 -7.47 -8.51
N TYR A 308 11.71 -8.61 -8.53
CA TYR A 308 11.99 -9.40 -7.34
C TYR A 308 13.42 -9.15 -6.85
N PHE A 309 13.55 -8.84 -5.56
CA PHE A 309 14.82 -8.73 -4.87
C PHE A 309 14.82 -9.69 -3.68
N GLY A 310 15.47 -10.83 -3.86
CA GLY A 310 15.65 -11.82 -2.80
C GLY A 310 16.83 -11.48 -1.87
N PRO A 311 17.12 -12.36 -0.90
CA PRO A 311 18.25 -12.16 0.03
C PRO A 311 19.60 -12.01 -0.68
N THR A 312 19.80 -12.72 -1.79
CA THR A 312 21.03 -12.67 -2.60
C THR A 312 21.23 -11.31 -3.24
N GLU A 313 20.20 -10.78 -3.91
CA GLU A 313 20.22 -9.47 -4.57
C GLU A 313 20.39 -8.34 -3.56
N ILE A 314 19.69 -8.42 -2.42
CA ILE A 314 19.83 -7.45 -1.33
C ILE A 314 21.24 -7.49 -0.73
N SER A 315 21.82 -8.68 -0.55
CA SER A 315 23.19 -8.83 -0.04
C SER A 315 24.21 -8.24 -1.02
N ALA A 316 24.05 -8.53 -2.32
CA ALA A 316 24.89 -7.96 -3.37
C ALA A 316 24.81 -6.44 -3.42
N LEU A 317 23.59 -5.86 -3.38
CA LEU A 317 23.43 -4.41 -3.31
C LEU A 317 24.10 -3.82 -2.06
N ARG A 318 23.95 -4.48 -0.91
CA ARG A 318 24.54 -4.02 0.37
C ARG A 318 26.07 -4.02 0.34
N SER A 319 26.69 -4.92 -0.44
CA SER A 319 28.15 -4.94 -0.61
C SER A 319 28.68 -3.67 -1.30
N HIS A 320 27.86 -3.01 -2.13
CA HIS A 320 28.18 -1.74 -2.79
C HIS A 320 27.96 -0.51 -1.90
N ALA A 321 27.32 -0.67 -0.74
CA ALA A 321 27.15 0.44 0.20
C ALA A 321 28.49 0.72 0.92
N PRO A 322 28.84 2.01 1.14
CA PRO A 322 29.99 2.38 1.97
C PRO A 322 29.92 1.75 3.37
N SER A 323 31.05 1.54 4.03
CA SER A 323 31.11 0.87 5.34
C SER A 323 30.19 1.51 6.39
N HIS A 324 30.13 2.84 6.44
CA HIS A 324 29.30 3.59 7.39
C HIS A 324 27.77 3.51 7.08
N LEU A 325 27.40 3.03 5.89
CA LEU A 325 25.99 2.86 5.46
C LEU A 325 25.57 1.38 5.38
N LYS A 326 26.43 0.43 5.69
CA LYS A 326 26.07 -1.01 5.63
C LYS A 326 24.91 -1.41 6.55
N SER A 327 24.66 -0.64 7.60
CA SER A 327 23.52 -0.83 8.52
C SER A 327 22.20 -0.22 8.01
N CYS A 328 22.16 0.34 6.79
CA CYS A 328 20.95 0.90 6.20
C CYS A 328 19.83 -0.15 6.10
N SER A 329 18.59 0.30 6.17
CA SER A 329 17.43 -0.58 5.97
C SER A 329 17.37 -1.08 4.52
N THR A 330 16.70 -2.23 4.31
CA THR A 330 16.43 -2.74 2.96
C THR A 330 15.65 -1.74 2.13
N PHE A 331 14.71 -1.02 2.76
CA PHE A 331 13.95 0.06 2.11
C PHE A 331 14.87 1.15 1.55
N GLU A 332 15.77 1.69 2.38
CA GLU A 332 16.70 2.74 1.95
C GLU A 332 17.60 2.28 0.81
N LEU A 333 18.14 1.06 0.93
CA LEU A 333 19.02 0.46 -0.07
C LEU A 333 18.31 0.29 -1.42
N LEU A 334 17.12 -0.30 -1.43
CA LEU A 334 16.34 -0.52 -2.64
C LEU A 334 15.85 0.79 -3.24
N THR A 335 15.39 1.72 -2.42
CA THR A 335 14.95 3.05 -2.88
C THR A 335 16.08 3.80 -3.60
N ALA A 336 17.28 3.83 -3.01
CA ALA A 336 18.44 4.44 -3.62
C ALA A 336 18.85 3.76 -4.94
N CYS A 337 18.85 2.43 -4.97
CA CYS A 337 19.16 1.65 -6.17
C CYS A 337 18.15 1.95 -7.29
N LEU A 338 16.87 1.89 -6.99
CA LEU A 338 15.80 2.11 -7.97
C LEU A 338 15.78 3.56 -8.49
N TRP A 339 15.98 4.54 -7.62
CA TRP A 339 16.08 5.94 -8.03
C TRP A 339 17.21 6.16 -9.02
N LYS A 340 18.42 5.64 -8.69
CA LYS A 340 19.58 5.70 -9.58
C LYS A 340 19.34 4.96 -10.90
N CYS A 341 18.87 3.72 -10.86
CA CYS A 341 18.61 2.90 -12.06
C CYS A 341 17.55 3.55 -12.97
N ARG A 342 16.46 4.09 -12.38
CA ARG A 342 15.43 4.81 -13.13
C ARG A 342 16.01 6.05 -13.81
N THR A 343 16.79 6.85 -13.10
CA THR A 343 17.42 8.06 -13.69
C THR A 343 18.32 7.70 -14.86
N ILE A 344 19.14 6.65 -14.73
CA ILE A 344 19.99 6.16 -15.84
C ILE A 344 19.14 5.69 -17.02
N ALA A 345 18.04 5.00 -16.76
CA ALA A 345 17.18 4.43 -17.81
C ALA A 345 16.42 5.49 -18.63
N ILE A 346 15.95 6.57 -17.99
CA ILE A 346 15.21 7.62 -18.67
C ILE A 346 16.09 8.68 -19.33
N GLN A 347 17.41 8.68 -19.04
CA GLN A 347 18.43 9.54 -19.64
C GLN A 347 18.04 11.03 -19.72
N PRO A 348 17.65 11.68 -18.61
CA PRO A 348 17.35 13.09 -18.60
C PRO A 348 18.62 13.92 -18.85
N ASP A 349 18.47 15.24 -19.11
CA ASP A 349 19.62 16.14 -19.16
C ASP A 349 20.40 16.05 -17.85
N PRO A 350 21.74 15.96 -17.86
CA PRO A 350 22.55 15.84 -16.64
C PRO A 350 22.32 16.96 -15.60
N SER A 351 21.88 18.13 -16.02
CA SER A 351 21.57 19.27 -15.14
C SER A 351 20.16 19.22 -14.53
N GLU A 352 19.27 18.35 -15.04
CA GLU A 352 17.91 18.26 -14.53
C GLU A 352 17.85 17.70 -13.10
N GLU A 353 17.06 18.34 -12.24
CA GLU A 353 16.76 17.84 -10.92
C GLU A 353 15.83 16.63 -10.98
N MET A 354 16.29 15.55 -10.37
CA MET A 354 15.54 14.32 -10.17
C MET A 354 15.06 14.24 -8.72
N ARG A 355 13.78 14.05 -8.52
CA ARG A 355 13.13 14.08 -7.22
C ARG A 355 12.69 12.66 -6.82
N MET A 356 13.09 12.20 -5.64
CA MET A 356 12.64 10.96 -5.05
C MET A 356 11.83 11.27 -3.80
N VAL A 357 10.56 10.95 -3.83
CA VAL A 357 9.62 11.07 -2.71
C VAL A 357 9.47 9.72 -2.04
N CYS A 358 9.66 9.65 -0.73
CA CYS A 358 9.33 8.44 0.03
C CYS A 358 8.23 8.73 1.06
N ILE A 359 7.49 7.68 1.43
CA ILE A 359 6.47 7.78 2.48
C ILE A 359 7.13 7.41 3.80
N VAL A 360 7.12 8.34 4.76
CA VAL A 360 7.69 8.15 6.10
C VAL A 360 6.60 8.27 7.15
N SER A 361 6.37 7.18 7.89
CA SER A 361 5.43 7.19 9.01
C SER A 361 5.93 8.08 10.15
N ALA A 362 5.06 8.93 10.65
CA ALA A 362 5.29 9.77 11.80
C ALA A 362 4.63 9.25 13.10
N ARG A 363 3.94 8.09 13.04
CA ARG A 363 3.15 7.55 14.16
C ARG A 363 3.94 7.44 15.47
N THR A 364 5.20 7.03 15.39
CA THR A 364 6.10 6.86 16.53
C THR A 364 6.98 8.08 16.81
N LYS A 365 6.85 9.15 16.03
CA LYS A 365 7.66 10.37 16.19
C LYS A 365 7.13 11.29 17.30
N PHE A 366 5.82 11.24 17.54
CA PHE A 366 5.16 12.05 18.57
C PHE A 366 5.49 11.53 19.99
N ASN A 367 5.35 12.38 20.97
CA ASN A 367 5.45 12.03 22.39
C ASN A 367 4.23 12.61 23.15
N PRO A 368 3.27 11.77 23.57
CA PRO A 368 3.21 10.32 23.33
C PRO A 368 3.03 9.99 21.82
N PRO A 369 3.36 8.76 21.38
CA PRO A 369 3.08 8.29 20.02
C PRO A 369 1.59 8.38 19.67
N LEU A 370 1.27 8.43 18.36
CA LEU A 370 -0.15 8.33 17.96
C LEU A 370 -0.75 7.02 18.52
N PRO A 371 -2.01 7.06 19.01
CA PRO A 371 -2.64 5.88 19.60
C PRO A 371 -2.65 4.67 18.67
N ASN A 372 -2.53 3.48 19.23
CA ASN A 372 -2.47 2.23 18.44
C ASN A 372 -3.70 2.05 17.54
N GLY A 373 -4.88 2.47 17.98
CA GLY A 373 -6.12 2.45 17.19
C GLY A 373 -6.30 3.63 16.23
N TYR A 374 -5.34 4.58 16.14
CA TYR A 374 -5.43 5.71 15.22
C TYR A 374 -5.43 5.21 13.77
N TYR A 375 -6.50 5.51 13.02
CA TYR A 375 -6.67 5.01 11.67
C TYR A 375 -6.66 6.09 10.57
N GLY A 376 -6.21 7.32 10.90
CA GLY A 376 -5.94 8.37 9.93
C GLY A 376 -4.59 8.27 9.26
N ASN A 377 -4.29 9.23 8.38
CA ASN A 377 -2.99 9.36 7.77
C ASN A 377 -1.99 9.96 8.77
N GLY A 378 -0.94 9.21 9.08
CA GLY A 378 0.10 9.62 10.01
C GLY A 378 1.48 9.57 9.36
N PHE A 379 1.66 10.23 8.21
CA PHE A 379 2.91 10.19 7.45
C PHE A 379 3.18 11.50 6.70
N ALA A 380 4.42 11.66 6.21
CA ALA A 380 4.84 12.74 5.34
C ALA A 380 5.49 12.20 4.05
N PHE A 381 5.69 13.08 3.09
CA PHE A 381 6.30 12.83 1.78
C PHE A 381 7.66 13.52 1.62
N PRO A 382 8.67 13.27 2.50
CA PRO A 382 9.96 13.93 2.36
C PRO A 382 10.61 13.62 1.01
N VAL A 383 11.37 14.59 0.49
CA VAL A 383 11.95 14.54 -0.84
C VAL A 383 13.46 14.58 -0.78
N ALA A 384 14.12 13.62 -1.44
CA ALA A 384 15.51 13.73 -1.81
C ALA A 384 15.62 14.30 -3.24
N VAL A 385 16.56 15.23 -3.43
CA VAL A 385 16.81 15.91 -4.72
C VAL A 385 18.28 15.78 -5.08
N ALA A 386 18.56 15.45 -6.33
CA ALA A 386 19.91 15.49 -6.91
C ALA A 386 19.79 15.72 -8.43
N THR A 387 20.84 16.21 -9.06
CA THR A 387 20.87 16.28 -10.51
C THR A 387 21.00 14.88 -11.13
N ALA A 388 20.48 14.72 -12.34
CA ALA A 388 20.58 13.44 -13.08
C ALA A 388 22.06 13.03 -13.29
N GLY A 389 22.91 14.03 -13.54
CA GLY A 389 24.35 13.82 -13.69
C GLY A 389 25.01 13.31 -12.41
N GLU A 390 24.65 13.85 -11.25
CA GLU A 390 25.17 13.39 -9.95
C GLU A 390 24.70 11.95 -9.65
N LEU A 391 23.41 11.68 -9.82
CA LEU A 391 22.88 10.31 -9.60
C LEU A 391 23.53 9.27 -10.51
N SER A 392 23.80 9.64 -11.78
CA SER A 392 24.36 8.73 -12.76
C SER A 392 25.84 8.44 -12.49
N ARG A 393 26.63 9.47 -12.16
CA ARG A 393 28.10 9.37 -11.99
C ARG A 393 28.53 8.86 -10.62
N ASN A 394 27.85 9.27 -9.55
CA ASN A 394 28.24 8.90 -8.19
C ASN A 394 27.86 7.45 -7.85
N SER A 395 28.46 6.92 -6.78
CA SER A 395 28.17 5.57 -6.28
C SER A 395 26.73 5.43 -5.76
N LEU A 396 26.31 4.19 -5.48
CA LEU A 396 25.05 3.91 -4.79
C LEU A 396 24.98 4.59 -3.42
N GLY A 397 26.13 4.73 -2.74
CA GLY A 397 26.23 5.39 -1.44
C GLY A 397 25.74 6.83 -1.47
N TYR A 398 26.02 7.60 -2.52
CA TYR A 398 25.55 8.96 -2.68
C TYR A 398 24.01 9.04 -2.63
N ALA A 399 23.33 8.25 -3.46
CA ALA A 399 21.86 8.21 -3.46
C ALA A 399 21.31 7.71 -2.11
N LEU A 400 21.98 6.76 -1.48
CA LEU A 400 21.60 6.19 -0.19
C LEU A 400 21.67 7.23 0.95
N GLU A 401 22.69 8.08 0.95
CA GLU A 401 22.82 9.19 1.91
C GLU A 401 21.66 10.19 1.77
N LEU A 402 21.32 10.56 0.54
CA LEU A 402 20.20 11.48 0.27
C LEU A 402 18.86 10.89 0.73
N VAL A 403 18.61 9.61 0.44
CA VAL A 403 17.40 8.91 0.90
C VAL A 403 17.33 8.86 2.42
N LYS A 404 18.44 8.54 3.07
CA LYS A 404 18.53 8.47 4.54
C LYS A 404 18.32 9.84 5.17
N LYS A 405 18.91 10.88 4.59
CA LYS A 405 18.71 12.27 5.03
C LYS A 405 17.23 12.65 4.96
N ALA A 406 16.59 12.51 3.81
CA ALA A 406 15.18 12.85 3.62
C ALA A 406 14.28 12.14 4.64
N LYS A 407 14.53 10.86 4.93
CA LYS A 407 13.78 10.13 5.96
C LYS A 407 13.99 10.71 7.37
N ASN A 408 15.20 11.11 7.70
CA ASN A 408 15.55 11.61 9.02
C ASN A 408 15.02 13.03 9.27
N ASP A 409 14.79 13.79 8.20
CA ASP A 409 14.24 15.16 8.27
C ASP A 409 12.78 15.14 8.80
N VAL A 410 12.07 14.01 8.71
CA VAL A 410 10.70 13.88 9.27
C VAL A 410 10.76 13.77 10.79
N THR A 411 10.50 14.87 11.46
CA THR A 411 10.37 15.01 12.92
C THR A 411 8.94 15.43 13.29
N VAL A 412 8.64 15.57 14.58
CA VAL A 412 7.36 16.16 15.03
C VAL A 412 7.19 17.58 14.51
N GLU A 413 8.27 18.38 14.54
CA GLU A 413 8.24 19.75 14.03
C GLU A 413 8.03 19.79 12.52
N TYR A 414 8.61 18.85 11.77
CA TYR A 414 8.33 18.70 10.35
C TYR A 414 6.84 18.46 10.08
N MET A 415 6.20 17.55 10.85
CA MET A 415 4.77 17.25 10.72
C MET A 415 3.87 18.45 11.04
N ARG A 416 4.22 19.21 12.09
CA ARG A 416 3.50 20.44 12.45
C ARG A 416 3.64 21.52 11.39
N SER A 417 4.88 21.75 10.93
CA SER A 417 5.20 22.67 9.84
C SER A 417 4.50 22.29 8.53
N LEU A 418 4.39 20.99 8.23
CA LEU A 418 3.67 20.47 7.07
C LEU A 418 2.17 20.81 7.17
N ALA A 419 1.53 20.52 8.29
CA ALA A 419 0.12 20.84 8.49
C ALA A 419 -0.15 22.35 8.33
N ASP A 420 0.73 23.19 8.87
CA ASP A 420 0.67 24.64 8.73
C ASP A 420 0.80 25.09 7.27
N LEU A 421 1.77 24.54 6.54
CA LEU A 421 1.97 24.83 5.11
C LEU A 421 0.72 24.48 4.31
N LEU A 422 0.12 23.31 4.55
CA LEU A 422 -1.08 22.86 3.85
C LEU A 422 -2.24 23.85 4.04
N VAL A 423 -2.40 24.38 5.25
CA VAL A 423 -3.44 25.39 5.54
C VAL A 423 -3.11 26.73 4.89
N ILE A 424 -1.87 27.19 5.01
CA ILE A 424 -1.44 28.49 4.46
C ILE A 424 -1.54 28.50 2.92
N LYS A 425 -1.10 27.42 2.27
CA LYS A 425 -1.11 27.30 0.79
C LYS A 425 -2.45 26.78 0.22
N GLY A 426 -3.48 26.57 1.03
CA GLY A 426 -4.79 26.10 0.55
C GLY A 426 -4.78 24.65 0.02
N ARG A 427 -4.02 23.77 0.66
CA ARG A 427 -3.91 22.32 0.33
C ARG A 427 -3.38 22.05 -1.08
N PRO A 428 -2.16 22.47 -1.40
CA PRO A 428 -1.58 22.23 -2.73
C PRO A 428 -1.38 20.74 -2.98
N HIS A 429 -1.36 20.36 -4.26
CA HIS A 429 -0.87 19.04 -4.65
C HIS A 429 0.66 19.01 -4.50
N PHE A 430 1.21 17.87 -4.11
CA PHE A 430 2.66 17.70 -4.08
C PHE A 430 3.26 17.75 -5.50
N THR A 431 4.51 18.16 -5.60
CA THR A 431 5.25 18.29 -6.87
C THR A 431 5.41 16.94 -7.55
N VAL A 432 4.92 16.83 -8.78
CA VAL A 432 4.98 15.57 -9.58
C VAL A 432 6.05 15.62 -10.68
N VAL A 433 6.53 16.80 -11.03
CA VAL A 433 7.52 17.01 -12.09
C VAL A 433 8.82 16.29 -11.76
N ARG A 434 9.29 15.43 -12.66
CA ARG A 434 10.50 14.58 -12.49
C ARG A 434 10.56 13.82 -11.16
N THR A 435 9.40 13.55 -10.60
CA THR A 435 9.26 12.90 -9.29
C THR A 435 9.11 11.39 -9.45
N TYR A 436 9.77 10.68 -8.56
CA TYR A 436 9.67 9.25 -8.36
C TYR A 436 9.21 8.97 -6.93
N LEU A 437 8.01 8.43 -6.77
CA LEU A 437 7.42 8.15 -5.45
C LEU A 437 7.62 6.69 -5.07
N VAL A 438 8.11 6.45 -3.86
CA VAL A 438 8.35 5.11 -3.30
C VAL A 438 7.56 4.93 -2.01
N SER A 439 6.80 3.84 -1.93
CA SER A 439 6.06 3.44 -0.74
C SER A 439 6.46 2.04 -0.30
N ASP A 440 6.78 1.86 0.98
CA ASP A 440 7.00 0.55 1.59
C ASP A 440 5.85 0.18 2.54
N VAL A 441 5.19 -0.91 2.23
CA VAL A 441 4.07 -1.43 3.01
C VAL A 441 4.29 -2.86 3.49
N THR A 442 5.50 -3.35 3.33
CA THR A 442 5.87 -4.70 3.77
C THR A 442 5.68 -4.90 5.27
N ARG A 443 5.70 -3.81 6.05
CA ARG A 443 5.50 -3.81 7.51
C ARG A 443 4.15 -3.28 7.97
N ALA A 444 3.22 -3.03 7.06
CA ALA A 444 1.90 -2.51 7.42
C ALA A 444 0.98 -3.56 8.07
N GLY A 445 1.34 -4.85 8.05
CA GLY A 445 0.56 -5.90 8.69
C GLY A 445 -0.50 -6.58 7.79
N PHE A 446 -0.60 -6.23 6.51
CA PHE A 446 -1.57 -6.85 5.58
C PHE A 446 -1.50 -8.39 5.51
N GLY A 447 -0.48 -9.01 6.03
CA GLY A 447 -0.33 -10.45 6.04
C GLY A 447 -0.83 -11.15 7.28
N GLU A 448 -1.29 -10.36 8.22
CA GLU A 448 -1.80 -10.82 9.51
C GLU A 448 -3.33 -10.68 9.58
N VAL A 449 -3.91 -10.10 8.54
CA VAL A 449 -5.37 -9.89 8.40
C VAL A 449 -6.10 -11.18 8.01
#